data_a7cddd1b9fefd3a18810074c061e6767
#
_entry.id   a7cddd1b9fefd3a18810074c061e6767
#
_cell.length_a   1.000
_cell.length_b   1.000
_cell.length_c   1.000
_cell.angle_alpha   90.00
_cell.angle_beta   90.00
_cell.angle_gamma   90.00
#
_symmetry.space_group_name_H-M   'P 1'
#
loop_
_entity.id
_entity.type
_entity.pdbx_description
1 polymer ?
#
loop_
_entity_poly.entity_id
_entity_poly.type
_entity_poly.pdbx_seq_one_letter_code
_entity_poly.pdbx_strand_id
1 'polypeptide(L)'
;VTRTGISERRMLAPEEATSDIVTRAAQRALEQAGLAPEDPDLIVVATCTPDTFTPATANHVHRNLCRGSTIPAFDVNAACSGFVYGLEVVTSMLQSGGYRRALLAGGEGLTRFMDYQERSVCILFGDAAGAVVLERSDEPGGVLATTLKSDGQYSEMIQIPGGAARKPASPEVLARREVFVRMNGPQVFKVAVQS
;
A
#
# COMPACT_ATOMS: atom_id res chain seq x y z
N VAL A 1 19.12 5.43 15.76
CA VAL A 1 20.11 5.05 14.75
C VAL A 1 20.81 3.74 15.12
N THR A 2 21.42 3.64 16.32
CA THR A 2 22.23 2.45 16.70
C THR A 2 21.49 1.11 16.69
N ARG A 3 20.16 1.08 16.90
CA ARG A 3 19.37 -0.17 16.91
C ARG A 3 18.67 -0.47 15.59
N THR A 4 18.30 0.54 14.82
CA THR A 4 17.45 0.40 13.63
C THR A 4 18.15 0.74 12.33
N GLY A 5 19.29 1.46 12.39
CA GLY A 5 19.94 2.04 11.23
C GLY A 5 19.17 3.20 10.57
N ILE A 6 17.95 3.51 11.04
CA ILE A 6 17.12 4.56 10.46
C ILE A 6 17.60 5.92 10.96
N SER A 7 18.07 6.78 10.06
CA SER A 7 18.49 8.16 10.35
C SER A 7 17.40 9.18 10.03
N GLU A 8 16.58 8.92 9.01
CA GLU A 8 15.55 9.82 8.51
C GLU A 8 14.27 9.06 8.16
N ARG A 9 13.14 9.76 8.14
CA ARG A 9 11.85 9.30 7.63
C ARG A 9 11.23 10.40 6.80
N ARG A 10 10.68 10.02 5.66
CA ARG A 10 9.89 10.92 4.84
C ARG A 10 8.45 10.93 5.36
N MET A 11 7.83 12.10 5.30
CA MET A 11 6.46 12.32 5.72
C MET A 11 5.73 13.06 4.61
N LEU A 12 4.47 12.71 4.41
CA LEU A 12 3.56 13.48 3.55
C LEU A 12 3.43 14.92 4.05
N ALA A 13 3.38 15.87 3.13
CA ALA A 13 2.99 17.23 3.46
C ALA A 13 1.55 17.25 4.04
N PRO A 14 1.18 18.24 4.86
CA PRO A 14 -0.13 18.28 5.51
C PRO A 14 -1.33 18.10 4.57
N GLU A 15 -1.22 18.62 3.36
CA GLU A 15 -2.25 18.57 2.30
C GLU A 15 -2.22 17.31 1.44
N GLU A 16 -1.17 16.50 1.53
CA GLU A 16 -1.00 15.29 0.72
C GLU A 16 -1.69 14.09 1.36
N ALA A 17 -2.13 13.16 0.52
CA ALA A 17 -2.66 11.85 0.87
C ALA A 17 -1.85 10.74 0.20
N THR A 18 -2.17 9.48 0.49
CA THR A 18 -1.50 8.32 -0.10
C THR A 18 -1.58 8.33 -1.62
N SER A 19 -2.73 8.71 -2.20
CA SER A 19 -2.88 8.78 -3.66
C SER A 19 -1.93 9.77 -4.33
N ASP A 20 -1.52 10.86 -3.66
CA ASP A 20 -0.63 11.85 -4.25
C ASP A 20 0.77 11.29 -4.47
N ILE A 21 1.33 10.60 -3.47
CA ILE A 21 2.64 9.97 -3.62
C ILE A 21 2.60 8.78 -4.57
N VAL A 22 1.51 7.99 -4.55
CA VAL A 22 1.30 6.87 -5.48
C VAL A 22 1.20 7.40 -6.91
N THR A 23 0.47 8.49 -7.15
CA THR A 23 0.38 9.12 -8.48
C THR A 23 1.77 9.51 -9.00
N ARG A 24 2.61 10.14 -8.18
CA ARG A 24 3.99 10.50 -8.59
C ARG A 24 4.86 9.28 -8.88
N ALA A 25 4.74 8.21 -8.10
CA ALA A 25 5.45 6.96 -8.36
C ALA A 25 4.98 6.32 -9.67
N ALA A 26 3.66 6.30 -9.90
CA ALA A 26 3.03 5.80 -11.11
C ALA A 26 3.47 6.56 -12.36
N GLN A 27 3.48 7.90 -12.31
CA GLN A 27 3.97 8.74 -13.41
C GLN A 27 5.42 8.39 -13.79
N ARG A 28 6.30 8.27 -12.80
CA ARG A 28 7.70 7.88 -13.04
C ARG A 28 7.84 6.49 -13.66
N ALA A 29 7.02 5.53 -13.23
CA ALA A 29 7.02 4.18 -13.78
C ALA A 29 6.57 4.16 -15.24
N LEU A 30 5.52 4.94 -15.58
CA LEU A 30 5.03 5.10 -16.94
C LEU A 30 6.04 5.81 -17.84
N GLU A 31 6.61 6.92 -17.38
CA GLU A 31 7.68 7.65 -18.09
C GLU A 31 8.88 6.73 -18.39
N GLN A 32 9.33 5.95 -17.39
CA GLN A 32 10.43 5.02 -17.54
C GLN A 32 10.12 3.89 -18.54
N ALA A 33 8.85 3.48 -18.63
CA ALA A 33 8.38 2.50 -19.60
C ALA A 33 8.09 3.10 -20.98
N GLY A 34 8.19 4.41 -21.17
CA GLY A 34 7.85 5.11 -22.41
C GLY A 34 6.35 5.09 -22.74
N LEU A 35 5.50 5.11 -21.71
CA LEU A 35 4.05 4.94 -21.82
C LEU A 35 3.29 6.22 -21.42
N ALA A 36 2.15 6.43 -22.09
CA ALA A 36 1.19 7.44 -21.68
C ALA A 36 0.36 6.96 -20.46
N PRO A 37 -0.23 7.90 -19.70
CA PRO A 37 -1.07 7.54 -18.54
C PRO A 37 -2.26 6.63 -18.87
N GLU A 38 -2.76 6.68 -20.09
CA GLU A 38 -3.91 5.90 -20.59
C GLU A 38 -3.53 4.53 -21.17
N ASP A 39 -2.24 4.22 -21.30
CA ASP A 39 -1.76 2.97 -21.91
C ASP A 39 -1.98 1.72 -21.05
N PRO A 40 -1.94 1.76 -19.70
CA PRO A 40 -2.40 0.65 -18.88
C PRO A 40 -3.90 0.42 -19.04
N ASP A 41 -4.31 -0.84 -19.07
CA ASP A 41 -5.71 -1.24 -19.09
C ASP A 41 -6.21 -1.77 -17.72
N LEU A 42 -5.35 -1.64 -16.69
CA LEU A 42 -5.65 -1.97 -15.30
C LEU A 42 -4.76 -1.14 -14.35
N ILE A 43 -5.35 -0.60 -13.28
CA ILE A 43 -4.64 0.08 -12.19
C ILE A 43 -4.92 -0.62 -10.86
N VAL A 44 -3.86 -1.05 -10.17
CA VAL A 44 -3.97 -1.68 -8.85
C VAL A 44 -3.06 -0.95 -7.86
N VAL A 45 -3.62 -0.57 -6.72
CA VAL A 45 -2.86 0.06 -5.62
C VAL A 45 -2.86 -0.83 -4.40
N ALA A 46 -1.67 -1.21 -3.94
CA ALA A 46 -1.49 -1.92 -2.68
C ALA A 46 -1.30 -0.89 -1.55
N THR A 47 -2.26 -0.80 -0.65
CA THR A 47 -2.20 0.11 0.50
C THR A 47 -3.04 -0.37 1.67
N CYS A 48 -2.59 -0.09 2.89
CA CYS A 48 -3.37 -0.20 4.13
C CYS A 48 -3.69 1.17 4.76
N THR A 49 -3.26 2.25 4.11
CA THR A 49 -3.56 3.64 4.50
C THR A 49 -4.26 4.38 3.36
N PRO A 50 -5.49 3.95 2.99
CA PRO A 50 -6.21 4.57 1.91
C PRO A 50 -6.57 6.02 2.23
N ASP A 51 -6.73 6.86 1.20
CA ASP A 51 -7.18 8.25 1.34
C ASP A 51 -8.52 8.33 2.09
N THR A 52 -9.42 7.43 1.73
CA THR A 52 -10.77 7.26 2.30
C THR A 52 -11.14 5.78 2.31
N PHE A 53 -12.11 5.37 3.14
CA PHE A 53 -12.63 4.00 3.06
C PHE A 53 -13.32 3.70 1.72
N THR A 54 -13.89 4.73 1.09
CA THR A 54 -14.53 4.66 -0.23
C THR A 54 -14.58 6.07 -0.83
N PRO A 55 -14.23 6.25 -2.09
CA PRO A 55 -13.76 5.24 -3.05
C PRO A 55 -12.36 4.70 -2.70
N ALA A 56 -11.90 3.67 -3.43
CA ALA A 56 -10.55 3.14 -3.32
C ALA A 56 -9.48 4.19 -3.68
N THR A 57 -8.28 4.11 -3.09
CA THR A 57 -7.14 4.99 -3.41
C THR A 57 -6.77 4.91 -4.89
N ALA A 58 -6.88 3.73 -5.50
CA ALA A 58 -6.67 3.53 -6.93
C ALA A 58 -7.59 4.42 -7.81
N ASN A 59 -8.81 4.74 -7.35
CA ASN A 59 -9.69 5.65 -8.08
C ASN A 59 -9.21 7.12 -8.00
N HIS A 60 -8.60 7.52 -6.90
CA HIS A 60 -7.96 8.83 -6.81
C HIS A 60 -6.73 8.90 -7.73
N VAL A 61 -5.89 7.85 -7.73
CA VAL A 61 -4.74 7.72 -8.64
C VAL A 61 -5.20 7.76 -10.10
N HIS A 62 -6.22 6.98 -10.46
CA HIS A 62 -6.83 6.99 -11.80
C HIS A 62 -7.26 8.40 -12.22
N ARG A 63 -8.01 9.10 -11.36
CA ARG A 63 -8.45 10.48 -11.63
C ARG A 63 -7.27 11.43 -11.87
N ASN A 64 -6.17 11.24 -11.12
CA ASN A 64 -5.00 12.11 -11.19
C ASN A 64 -4.13 11.83 -12.44
N LEU A 65 -4.10 10.57 -12.91
CA LEU A 65 -3.29 10.14 -14.05
C LEU A 65 -4.02 10.29 -15.39
N CYS A 66 -5.22 9.75 -15.48
CA CYS A 66 -5.91 9.50 -16.75
C CYS A 66 -7.40 9.89 -16.67
N ARG A 67 -7.65 11.12 -16.23
CA ARG A 67 -9.00 11.66 -16.08
C ARG A 67 -9.81 11.55 -17.36
N GLY A 68 -10.97 10.92 -17.26
CA GLY A 68 -11.89 10.73 -18.40
C GLY A 68 -11.72 9.36 -19.08
N SER A 69 -10.73 8.55 -18.70
CA SER A 69 -10.65 7.15 -19.10
C SER A 69 -11.62 6.28 -18.28
N THR A 70 -11.78 5.00 -18.69
CA THR A 70 -12.61 4.01 -18.01
C THR A 70 -11.79 2.81 -17.56
N ILE A 71 -10.50 3.00 -17.31
CA ILE A 71 -9.58 1.95 -16.86
C ILE A 71 -10.04 1.42 -15.49
N PRO A 72 -10.24 0.11 -15.32
CA PRO A 72 -10.54 -0.48 -14.02
C PRO A 72 -9.47 -0.17 -12.98
N ALA A 73 -9.89 0.25 -11.77
CA ALA A 73 -9.00 0.62 -10.70
C ALA A 73 -9.53 0.12 -9.35
N PHE A 74 -8.67 -0.53 -8.56
CA PHE A 74 -9.01 -1.02 -7.22
C PHE A 74 -7.80 -1.14 -6.30
N ASP A 75 -8.06 -1.21 -4.99
CA ASP A 75 -7.03 -1.40 -3.98
C ASP A 75 -6.92 -2.88 -3.56
N VAL A 76 -5.69 -3.28 -3.21
CA VAL A 76 -5.38 -4.52 -2.49
C VAL A 76 -4.82 -4.17 -1.12
N ASN A 77 -5.43 -4.71 -0.06
CA ASN A 77 -4.93 -4.53 1.29
C ASN A 77 -4.46 -5.86 1.89
N ALA A 78 -3.16 -6.03 1.97
CA ALA A 78 -2.49 -7.09 2.72
C ALA A 78 -1.32 -6.51 3.53
N ALA A 79 -1.50 -5.29 4.05
CA ALA A 79 -0.52 -4.54 4.83
C ALA A 79 0.88 -4.56 4.18
N CYS A 80 1.95 -4.83 4.95
CA CYS A 80 3.34 -4.83 4.47
C CYS A 80 3.60 -5.81 3.31
N SER A 81 2.77 -6.85 3.14
CA SER A 81 2.85 -7.81 2.03
C SER A 81 2.01 -7.38 0.81
N GLY A 82 1.32 -6.25 0.89
CA GLY A 82 0.34 -5.80 -0.11
C GLY A 82 0.88 -5.78 -1.54
N PHE A 83 2.12 -5.33 -1.74
CA PHE A 83 2.71 -5.31 -3.07
C PHE A 83 2.90 -6.71 -3.67
N VAL A 84 3.31 -7.71 -2.86
CA VAL A 84 3.47 -9.09 -3.32
C VAL A 84 2.11 -9.71 -3.64
N TYR A 85 1.08 -9.43 -2.82
CA TYR A 85 -0.29 -9.84 -3.13
C TYR A 85 -0.82 -9.17 -4.40
N GLY A 86 -0.57 -7.86 -4.55
CA GLY A 86 -0.90 -7.12 -5.76
C GLY A 86 -0.21 -7.67 -7.00
N LEU A 87 1.07 -8.08 -6.88
CA LEU A 87 1.83 -8.69 -7.96
C LEU A 87 1.19 -10.01 -8.42
N GLU A 88 0.79 -10.88 -7.48
CA GLU A 88 0.09 -12.12 -7.79
C GLU A 88 -1.25 -11.86 -8.48
N VAL A 89 -2.06 -10.95 -7.93
CA VAL A 89 -3.38 -10.59 -8.48
C VAL A 89 -3.22 -10.07 -9.90
N VAL A 90 -2.33 -9.10 -10.12
CA VAL A 90 -2.10 -8.50 -11.44
C VAL A 90 -1.58 -9.53 -12.43
N THR A 91 -0.58 -10.36 -12.03
CA THR A 91 -0.04 -11.41 -12.89
C THR A 91 -1.12 -12.39 -13.33
N SER A 92 -1.97 -12.84 -12.41
CA SER A 92 -3.10 -13.73 -12.71
C SER A 92 -4.10 -13.08 -13.67
N MET A 93 -4.42 -11.79 -13.49
CA MET A 93 -5.33 -11.05 -14.36
C MET A 93 -4.74 -10.86 -15.78
N LEU A 94 -3.45 -10.59 -15.91
CA LEU A 94 -2.77 -10.50 -17.21
C LEU A 94 -2.72 -11.87 -17.91
N GLN A 95 -2.43 -12.94 -17.17
CA GLN A 95 -2.39 -14.31 -17.71
C GLN A 95 -3.76 -14.80 -18.17
N SER A 96 -4.85 -14.38 -17.53
CA SER A 96 -6.22 -14.71 -17.95
C SER A 96 -6.57 -14.19 -19.35
N GLY A 97 -5.80 -13.25 -19.89
CA GLY A 97 -6.00 -12.66 -21.21
C GLY A 97 -7.01 -11.50 -21.25
N GLY A 98 -7.61 -11.15 -20.12
CA GLY A 98 -8.55 -10.03 -20.03
C GLY A 98 -7.87 -8.65 -20.09
N TYR A 99 -6.61 -8.60 -19.73
CA TYR A 99 -5.77 -7.39 -19.71
C TYR A 99 -4.42 -7.66 -20.35
N ARG A 100 -3.82 -6.63 -20.94
CA ARG A 100 -2.49 -6.71 -21.54
C ARG A 100 -1.44 -6.04 -20.68
N ARG A 101 -1.77 -4.88 -20.10
CA ARG A 101 -0.82 -4.05 -19.36
C ARG A 101 -1.45 -3.52 -18.09
N ALA A 102 -0.74 -3.62 -16.99
CA ALA A 102 -1.22 -3.14 -15.71
C ALA A 102 -0.20 -2.22 -15.04
N LEU A 103 -0.70 -1.18 -14.38
CA LEU A 103 0.04 -0.36 -13.45
C LEU A 103 -0.22 -0.90 -12.04
N LEU A 104 0.80 -1.44 -11.40
CA LEU A 104 0.77 -1.85 -9.99
C LEU A 104 1.60 -0.86 -9.18
N ALA A 105 0.99 -0.25 -8.18
CA ALA A 105 1.66 0.63 -7.25
C ALA A 105 1.46 0.16 -5.81
N GLY A 106 2.45 0.42 -4.95
CA GLY A 106 2.32 0.32 -3.51
C GLY A 106 2.62 1.67 -2.88
N GLY A 107 1.89 2.06 -1.87
CA GLY A 107 2.15 3.33 -1.19
C GLY A 107 1.42 3.45 0.14
N GLU A 108 2.09 4.12 1.08
CA GLU A 108 1.59 4.27 2.44
C GLU A 108 1.82 5.69 2.97
N GLY A 109 0.79 6.25 3.60
CA GLY A 109 0.83 7.45 4.42
C GLY A 109 0.80 7.10 5.92
N LEU A 110 1.68 6.18 6.35
CA LEU A 110 1.67 5.63 7.71
C LEU A 110 1.91 6.66 8.80
N THR A 111 2.63 7.74 8.49
CA THR A 111 2.92 8.79 9.49
C THR A 111 1.65 9.46 10.02
N ARG A 112 0.55 9.43 9.26
CA ARG A 112 -0.78 9.92 9.68
C ARG A 112 -1.38 9.10 10.83
N PHE A 113 -0.98 7.83 10.92
CA PHE A 113 -1.48 6.86 11.89
C PHE A 113 -0.47 6.56 12.99
N MET A 114 0.59 7.36 13.14
CA MET A 114 1.58 7.20 14.20
C MET A 114 1.21 8.03 15.43
N ASP A 115 1.26 7.37 16.58
CA ASP A 115 1.25 8.06 17.88
C ASP A 115 2.65 8.55 18.21
N TYR A 116 2.92 9.83 18.03
CA TYR A 116 4.24 10.42 18.32
C TYR A 116 4.58 10.49 19.82
N GLN A 117 3.65 10.11 20.70
CA GLN A 117 3.93 9.88 22.12
C GLN A 117 4.46 8.47 22.38
N GLU A 118 4.22 7.52 21.45
CA GLU A 118 4.65 6.11 21.53
C GLU A 118 5.92 5.88 20.70
N ARG A 119 7.08 6.12 21.34
CA ARG A 119 8.39 6.09 20.66
C ARG A 119 8.80 4.70 20.16
N SER A 120 8.24 3.62 20.69
CA SER A 120 8.58 2.26 20.25
C SER A 120 8.05 1.96 18.83
N VAL A 121 7.04 2.70 18.37
CA VAL A 121 6.38 2.51 17.08
C VAL A 121 6.70 3.64 16.11
N CYS A 122 6.52 4.92 16.52
CA CYS A 122 6.62 6.05 15.60
C CYS A 122 8.01 6.25 14.97
N ILE A 123 9.05 5.68 15.58
CA ILE A 123 10.41 5.76 15.04
C ILE A 123 10.67 4.77 13.90
N LEU A 124 9.77 3.85 13.59
CA LEU A 124 9.98 2.77 12.63
C LEU A 124 9.41 3.08 11.23
N PHE A 125 8.33 3.85 11.16
CA PHE A 125 7.56 4.03 9.94
C PHE A 125 7.74 5.42 9.34
N GLY A 126 7.70 5.48 8.02
CA GLY A 126 7.67 6.69 7.20
C GLY A 126 6.68 6.51 6.05
N ASP A 127 6.57 7.52 5.19
CA ASP A 127 5.70 7.52 4.03
C ASP A 127 6.52 7.33 2.76
N ALA A 128 6.04 6.46 1.88
CA ALA A 128 6.67 6.19 0.59
C ALA A 128 5.68 5.58 -0.40
N ALA A 129 6.01 5.64 -1.68
CA ALA A 129 5.34 4.91 -2.74
C ALA A 129 6.33 4.44 -3.80
N GLY A 130 6.01 3.32 -4.44
CA GLY A 130 6.68 2.77 -5.59
C GLY A 130 5.68 2.20 -6.58
N ALA A 131 6.02 2.15 -7.87
CA ALA A 131 5.16 1.58 -8.90
C ALA A 131 5.95 0.83 -9.95
N VAL A 132 5.29 -0.13 -10.58
CA VAL A 132 5.81 -0.88 -11.74
C VAL A 132 4.73 -0.97 -12.80
N VAL A 133 5.16 -1.08 -14.05
CA VAL A 133 4.31 -1.49 -15.16
C VAL A 133 4.59 -2.95 -15.45
N LEU A 134 3.52 -3.74 -15.52
CA LEU A 134 3.55 -5.15 -15.88
C LEU A 134 2.86 -5.31 -17.23
N GLU A 135 3.49 -6.01 -18.15
CA GLU A 135 2.92 -6.30 -19.46
C GLU A 135 2.97 -7.81 -19.72
N ARG A 136 1.89 -8.35 -20.30
CA ARG A 136 1.90 -9.72 -20.79
C ARG A 136 2.86 -9.83 -21.97
N SER A 137 3.77 -10.79 -21.89
CA SER A 137 4.75 -11.09 -22.92
C SER A 137 4.79 -12.58 -23.20
N ASP A 138 5.06 -12.94 -24.44
CA ASP A 138 5.32 -14.33 -24.85
C ASP A 138 6.81 -14.68 -24.71
N GLU A 139 7.67 -13.68 -24.37
CA GLU A 139 9.08 -13.89 -24.12
C GLU A 139 9.32 -14.60 -22.78
N PRO A 140 10.34 -15.47 -22.66
CA PRO A 140 10.70 -16.11 -21.42
C PRO A 140 11.10 -15.10 -20.33
N GLY A 141 10.57 -15.22 -19.13
CA GLY A 141 10.93 -14.36 -18.00
C GLY A 141 9.72 -13.80 -17.26
N GLY A 142 9.95 -12.74 -16.50
CA GLY A 142 8.93 -12.07 -15.69
C GLY A 142 8.70 -12.70 -14.32
N VAL A 143 7.49 -12.70 -13.84
CA VAL A 143 7.11 -13.30 -12.55
C VAL A 143 7.00 -14.82 -12.73
N LEU A 144 7.98 -15.55 -12.21
CA LEU A 144 8.06 -17.01 -12.38
C LEU A 144 7.19 -17.77 -11.37
N ALA A 145 7.15 -17.27 -10.13
CA ALA A 145 6.35 -17.86 -9.06
C ALA A 145 6.14 -16.84 -7.94
N THR A 146 5.03 -16.95 -7.24
CA THR A 146 4.74 -16.22 -6.00
C THR A 146 4.31 -17.21 -4.91
N THR A 147 4.55 -16.85 -3.67
CA THR A 147 4.06 -17.61 -2.51
C THR A 147 3.41 -16.64 -1.54
N LEU A 148 2.12 -16.83 -1.31
CA LEU A 148 1.33 -16.03 -0.39
C LEU A 148 0.97 -16.88 0.83
N LYS A 149 1.15 -16.31 2.02
CA LYS A 149 0.76 -16.94 3.30
C LYS A 149 0.13 -15.91 4.20
N SER A 150 -0.76 -16.35 5.06
CA SER A 150 -1.40 -15.53 6.08
C SER A 150 -1.70 -16.36 7.32
N ASP A 151 -1.47 -15.79 8.50
CA ASP A 151 -1.83 -16.41 9.76
C ASP A 151 -2.61 -15.44 10.63
N GLY A 152 -3.92 -15.60 10.64
CA GLY A 152 -4.86 -14.73 11.35
C GLY A 152 -4.74 -14.77 12.88
N GLN A 153 -4.05 -15.76 13.46
CA GLN A 153 -3.87 -15.82 14.93
C GLN A 153 -3.04 -14.64 15.46
N TYR A 154 -2.26 -13.99 14.59
CA TYR A 154 -1.38 -12.87 14.93
C TYR A 154 -1.96 -11.49 14.59
N SER A 155 -3.22 -11.43 14.19
CA SER A 155 -3.88 -10.20 13.71
C SER A 155 -3.83 -9.01 14.68
N GLU A 156 -3.72 -9.26 15.99
CA GLU A 156 -3.67 -8.21 17.01
C GLU A 156 -2.25 -7.72 17.34
N MET A 157 -1.21 -8.37 16.79
CA MET A 157 0.18 -8.00 17.11
C MET A 157 0.58 -6.65 16.54
N ILE A 158 0.00 -6.27 15.38
CA ILE A 158 0.14 -4.96 14.77
C ILE A 158 -1.20 -4.58 14.12
N GLN A 159 -1.82 -3.49 14.58
CA GLN A 159 -3.14 -3.06 14.14
C GLN A 159 -3.40 -1.58 14.43
N ILE A 160 -4.40 -1.01 13.77
CA ILE A 160 -5.07 0.23 14.17
C ILE A 160 -6.42 -0.18 14.77
N PRO A 161 -6.59 -0.14 16.10
CA PRO A 161 -7.75 -0.77 16.76
C PRO A 161 -9.09 -0.09 16.51
N GLY A 162 -9.08 1.22 16.27
CA GLY A 162 -10.30 2.03 16.17
C GLY A 162 -10.38 2.84 14.88
N GLY A 163 -11.52 3.45 14.65
CA GLY A 163 -11.80 4.25 13.45
C GLY A 163 -12.42 3.46 12.30
N ALA A 164 -12.61 2.13 12.45
CA ALA A 164 -13.19 1.26 11.44
C ALA A 164 -14.45 0.54 11.97
N ALA A 165 -15.02 -0.39 11.19
CA ALA A 165 -16.32 -1.01 11.45
C ALA A 165 -16.43 -1.72 12.80
N ARG A 166 -15.35 -2.38 13.27
CA ARG A 166 -15.37 -3.07 14.58
C ARG A 166 -15.44 -2.09 15.74
N LYS A 167 -14.81 -0.93 15.61
CA LYS A 167 -14.78 0.14 16.63
C LYS A 167 -14.82 1.49 15.91
N PRO A 168 -16.02 1.98 15.57
CA PRO A 168 -16.17 3.26 14.86
C PRO A 168 -15.54 4.43 15.63
N ALA A 169 -15.17 5.48 14.90
CA ALA A 169 -14.62 6.68 15.50
C ALA A 169 -15.61 7.31 16.48
N SER A 170 -15.13 7.61 17.70
CA SER A 170 -15.91 8.27 18.74
C SER A 170 -14.99 9.12 19.62
N PRO A 171 -15.52 10.04 20.44
CA PRO A 171 -14.70 10.79 21.39
C PRO A 171 -13.85 9.88 22.30
N GLU A 172 -14.40 8.74 22.74
CA GLU A 172 -13.72 7.77 23.59
C GLU A 172 -12.59 7.07 22.86
N VAL A 173 -12.80 6.68 21.59
CA VAL A 173 -11.77 6.05 20.72
C VAL A 173 -10.62 7.02 20.50
N LEU A 174 -10.92 8.29 20.25
CA LEU A 174 -9.90 9.34 20.09
C LEU A 174 -9.14 9.59 21.40
N ALA A 175 -9.85 9.71 22.53
CA ALA A 175 -9.25 9.94 23.85
C ALA A 175 -8.31 8.79 24.24
N ARG A 176 -8.64 7.54 23.87
CA ARG A 176 -7.81 6.37 24.09
C ARG A 176 -6.70 6.20 23.04
N ARG A 177 -6.62 7.11 22.08
CA ARG A 177 -5.63 7.08 20.99
C ARG A 177 -5.66 5.77 20.17
N GLU A 178 -6.84 5.16 20.03
CA GLU A 178 -7.02 3.88 19.35
C GLU A 178 -7.04 4.00 17.81
N VAL A 179 -6.99 5.21 17.28
CA VAL A 179 -6.86 5.51 15.84
C VAL A 179 -5.40 5.45 15.35
N PHE A 180 -4.46 5.14 16.24
CA PHE A 180 -3.05 5.02 15.91
C PHE A 180 -2.60 3.57 15.92
N VAL A 181 -1.52 3.30 15.18
CA VAL A 181 -0.89 1.97 15.14
C VAL A 181 -0.47 1.52 16.52
N ARG A 182 -0.88 0.33 16.90
CA ARG A 182 -0.42 -0.41 18.09
C ARG A 182 0.40 -1.60 17.63
N MET A 183 1.54 -1.85 18.25
CA MET A 183 2.44 -2.95 17.87
C MET A 183 3.11 -3.57 19.09
N ASN A 184 3.06 -4.90 19.18
CA ASN A 184 3.92 -5.67 20.06
C ASN A 184 5.23 -6.01 19.34
N GLY A 185 6.17 -5.07 19.31
CA GLY A 185 7.41 -5.18 18.54
C GLY A 185 8.20 -6.47 18.78
N PRO A 186 8.46 -6.90 20.04
CA PRO A 186 9.17 -8.15 20.32
C PRO A 186 8.49 -9.40 19.74
N GLN A 187 7.16 -9.49 19.82
CA GLN A 187 6.42 -10.63 19.26
C GLN A 187 6.40 -10.58 17.73
N VAL A 188 6.14 -9.39 17.13
CA VAL A 188 6.20 -9.21 15.67
C VAL A 188 7.56 -9.64 15.13
N PHE A 189 8.66 -9.17 15.76
CA PHE A 189 10.01 -9.56 15.35
C PHE A 189 10.23 -11.08 15.43
N LYS A 190 9.82 -11.70 16.55
CA LYS A 190 9.98 -13.15 16.74
C LYS A 190 9.25 -13.95 15.66
N VAL A 191 7.99 -13.61 15.38
CA VAL A 191 7.19 -14.30 14.35
C VAL A 191 7.79 -14.06 12.96
N ALA A 192 8.12 -12.82 12.60
CA ALA A 192 8.66 -12.48 11.29
C ALA A 192 9.99 -13.16 10.95
N VAL A 193 10.80 -13.50 11.96
CA VAL A 193 12.09 -14.21 11.75
C VAL A 193 11.89 -15.72 11.65
N GLN A 194 10.80 -16.27 12.21
CA GLN A 194 10.50 -17.70 12.23
C GLN A 194 9.62 -18.16 11.05
N SER A 195 9.03 -17.22 10.30
CA SER A 195 8.19 -17.48 9.13
C SER A 195 9.00 -17.54 7.84
#